data_2331aae42e959036a736bb4901a6330a
#
_entry.id   2331aae42e959036a736bb4901a6330a
#
_cell.length_a   1.000
_cell.length_b   1.000
_cell.length_c   1.000
_cell.angle_alpha   90.00
_cell.angle_beta   90.00
_cell.angle_gamma   90.00
#
_symmetry.space_group_name_H-M   'P 1'
#
loop_
_entity.id
_entity.type
_entity.pdbx_description
1 polymer ?
#
loop_
_entity_poly.entity_id
_entity_poly.type
_entity_poly.pdbx_seq_one_letter_code
_entity_poly.pdbx_strand_id
1 'polypeptide(L)'
;MEEERFVSEVRAMERTLYRVARGYLRTWDECADAVQEALCKAWDKRKRVDESYFRPWLTRIVINECHNIGRRKKRLIPVAEPEREPAPEPALPELADALEALPEKLRLPLSLHYLEGFSVEEIARILLIPAGTVKSRLHQARNQLRVQWLETEGDETASRPPYGRSWKGAEK
;
A
#
# COMPACT_ATOMS: atom_id res chain seq x y z
N MET A 1 9.16 18.85 -14.03
CA MET A 1 8.06 19.36 -13.17
C MET A 1 8.55 20.57 -12.42
N GLU A 2 7.79 21.65 -12.46
CA GLU A 2 8.08 22.88 -11.73
C GLU A 2 7.84 22.71 -10.23
N GLU A 3 8.46 23.58 -9.43
CA GLU A 3 8.52 23.47 -7.98
C GLU A 3 7.14 23.52 -7.31
N GLU A 4 6.34 24.53 -7.66
CA GLU A 4 5.00 24.70 -7.08
C GLU A 4 4.10 23.48 -7.36
N ARG A 5 4.19 22.94 -8.59
CA ARG A 5 3.45 21.74 -8.97
C ARG A 5 3.92 20.49 -8.23
N PHE A 6 5.25 20.34 -8.06
CA PHE A 6 5.79 19.25 -7.26
C PHE A 6 5.23 19.28 -5.83
N VAL A 7 5.26 20.44 -5.18
CA VAL A 7 4.74 20.60 -3.81
C VAL A 7 3.24 20.31 -3.75
N SER A 8 2.47 20.77 -4.71
CA SER A 8 1.03 20.50 -4.78
C SER A 8 0.72 19.02 -4.95
N GLU A 9 1.40 18.33 -5.86
CA GLU A 9 1.22 16.89 -6.09
C GLU A 9 1.65 16.06 -4.86
N VAL A 10 2.76 16.41 -4.22
CA VAL A 10 3.21 15.75 -2.98
C VAL A 10 2.16 15.90 -1.88
N ARG A 11 1.62 17.10 -1.66
CA ARG A 11 0.56 17.33 -0.66
C ARG A 11 -0.69 16.50 -0.94
N ALA A 12 -1.10 16.42 -2.20
CA ALA A 12 -2.24 15.59 -2.61
C ALA A 12 -2.03 14.09 -2.34
N MET A 13 -0.76 13.66 -2.34
CA MET A 13 -0.39 12.26 -2.14
C MET A 13 0.02 11.92 -0.70
N GLU A 14 0.12 12.86 0.21
CA GLU A 14 0.69 12.66 1.55
C GLU A 14 0.10 11.42 2.24
N ARG A 15 -1.23 11.33 2.32
CA ARG A 15 -1.91 10.17 2.93
C ARG A 15 -1.58 8.85 2.25
N THR A 16 -1.54 8.85 0.91
CA THR A 16 -1.17 7.68 0.11
C THR A 16 0.25 7.21 0.43
N LEU A 17 1.22 8.15 0.49
CA LEU A 17 2.62 7.82 0.77
C LEU A 17 2.78 7.19 2.17
N TYR A 18 2.13 7.75 3.19
CA TYR A 18 2.15 7.18 4.54
C TYR A 18 1.46 5.82 4.64
N ARG A 19 0.30 5.63 3.98
CA ARG A 19 -0.37 4.32 3.94
C ARG A 19 0.47 3.25 3.24
N VAL A 20 1.11 3.62 2.14
CA VAL A 20 2.04 2.72 1.44
C VAL A 20 3.21 2.36 2.35
N ALA A 21 3.87 3.34 2.98
CA ALA A 21 4.97 3.08 3.91
C ALA A 21 4.53 2.18 5.08
N ARG A 22 3.34 2.40 5.61
CA ARG A 22 2.74 1.60 6.69
C ARG A 22 2.48 0.14 6.28
N GLY A 23 2.30 -0.13 4.99
CA GLY A 23 2.23 -1.49 4.43
C GLY A 23 3.53 -2.28 4.59
N TYR A 24 4.67 -1.61 4.75
CA TYR A 24 6.00 -2.21 4.84
C TYR A 24 6.65 -2.08 6.23
N LEU A 25 6.38 -0.99 6.93
CA LEU A 25 7.06 -0.60 8.17
C LEU A 25 6.12 -0.69 9.36
N ARG A 26 6.68 -0.84 10.57
CA ARG A 26 5.91 -1.12 11.78
C ARG A 26 5.65 0.11 12.63
N THR A 27 6.55 1.11 12.59
CA THR A 27 6.45 2.32 13.41
C THR A 27 6.18 3.55 12.55
N TRP A 28 5.55 4.56 13.12
CA TRP A 28 5.28 5.81 12.45
C TRP A 28 6.56 6.59 12.14
N ASP A 29 7.56 6.52 13.03
CA ASP A 29 8.85 7.17 12.82
C ASP A 29 9.55 6.61 11.58
N GLU A 30 9.54 5.28 11.41
CA GLU A 30 10.09 4.65 10.21
C GLU A 30 9.35 5.04 8.94
N CYS A 31 8.01 5.15 9.02
CA CYS A 31 7.21 5.62 7.89
C CYS A 31 7.56 7.06 7.53
N ALA A 32 7.71 7.93 8.51
CA ALA A 32 8.11 9.32 8.32
C ALA A 32 9.50 9.42 7.69
N ASP A 33 10.48 8.67 8.20
CA ASP A 33 11.84 8.61 7.63
C ASP A 33 11.82 8.15 6.18
N ALA A 34 11.08 7.08 5.86
CA ALA A 34 10.98 6.58 4.49
C ALA A 34 10.36 7.60 3.54
N VAL A 35 9.28 8.26 3.95
CA VAL A 35 8.60 9.28 3.15
C VAL A 35 9.49 10.49 2.97
N GLN A 36 10.14 10.99 4.03
CA GLN A 36 11.04 12.14 3.95
C GLN A 36 12.22 11.87 3.01
N GLU A 37 12.89 10.73 3.15
CA GLU A 37 14.01 10.35 2.30
C GLU A 37 13.59 10.19 0.84
N ALA A 38 12.40 9.63 0.61
CA ALA A 38 11.82 9.50 -0.73
C ALA A 38 11.54 10.88 -1.36
N LEU A 39 11.02 11.83 -0.58
CA LEU A 39 10.75 13.19 -1.05
C LEU A 39 12.03 13.94 -1.40
N CYS A 40 13.11 13.81 -0.60
CA CYS A 40 14.42 14.38 -0.93
C CYS A 40 14.93 13.85 -2.27
N LYS A 41 14.90 12.53 -2.48
CA LYS A 41 15.32 11.91 -3.75
C LYS A 41 14.43 12.27 -4.93
N ALA A 42 13.14 12.43 -4.69
CA ALA A 42 12.19 12.85 -5.72
C ALA A 42 12.43 14.31 -6.12
N TRP A 43 12.71 15.18 -5.15
CA TRP A 43 13.02 16.59 -5.40
C TRP A 43 14.21 16.77 -6.33
N ASP A 44 15.30 16.06 -6.09
CA ASP A 44 16.51 16.12 -6.92
C ASP A 44 16.24 15.70 -8.37
N LYS A 45 15.29 14.80 -8.58
CA LYS A 45 14.94 14.24 -9.89
C LYS A 45 13.71 14.86 -10.53
N ARG A 46 13.03 15.82 -9.87
CA ARG A 46 11.74 16.37 -10.29
C ARG A 46 11.69 16.93 -11.71
N LYS A 47 12.83 17.47 -12.20
CA LYS A 47 12.91 18.03 -13.57
C LYS A 47 12.90 16.98 -14.68
N ARG A 48 13.18 15.72 -14.34
CA ARG A 48 13.30 14.60 -15.30
C ARG A 48 12.09 13.68 -15.33
N VAL A 49 11.13 13.87 -14.41
CA VAL A 49 9.96 13.01 -14.33
C VAL A 49 8.87 13.49 -15.27
N ASP A 50 8.23 12.54 -15.94
CA ASP A 50 6.99 12.78 -16.66
C ASP A 50 5.86 13.03 -15.66
N GLU A 51 5.19 14.16 -15.77
CA GLU A 51 4.14 14.57 -14.86
C GLU A 51 2.94 13.61 -14.86
N SER A 52 2.63 13.02 -15.99
CA SER A 52 1.56 12.00 -16.10
C SER A 52 1.88 10.72 -15.32
N TYR A 53 3.15 10.49 -15.03
CA TYR A 53 3.65 9.32 -14.33
C TYR A 53 4.13 9.62 -12.90
N PHE A 54 3.95 10.85 -12.42
CA PHE A 54 4.49 11.30 -11.14
C PHE A 54 4.01 10.45 -9.95
N ARG A 55 2.71 10.17 -9.84
CA ARG A 55 2.13 9.41 -8.73
C ARG A 55 2.71 7.99 -8.59
N PRO A 56 2.71 7.15 -9.64
CA PRO A 56 3.34 5.84 -9.58
C PRO A 56 4.85 5.91 -9.29
N TRP A 57 5.54 6.86 -9.88
CA TRP A 57 6.98 7.03 -9.72
C TRP A 57 7.36 7.40 -8.27
N LEU A 58 6.66 8.37 -7.66
CA LEU A 58 6.91 8.76 -6.27
C LEU A 58 6.58 7.61 -5.30
N THR A 59 5.45 6.93 -5.50
CA THR A 59 5.07 5.76 -4.72
C THR A 59 6.15 4.68 -4.76
N ARG A 60 6.73 4.42 -5.92
CA ARG A 60 7.85 3.48 -6.05
C ARG A 60 9.09 3.91 -5.28
N ILE A 61 9.42 5.22 -5.26
CA ILE A 61 10.56 5.72 -4.47
C ILE A 61 10.31 5.44 -2.98
N VAL A 62 9.11 5.70 -2.46
CA VAL A 62 8.75 5.41 -1.07
C VAL A 62 8.90 3.92 -0.77
N ILE A 63 8.41 3.03 -1.62
CA ILE A 63 8.57 1.57 -1.44
C ILE A 63 10.04 1.18 -1.38
N ASN A 64 10.89 1.75 -2.23
CA ASN A 64 12.31 1.48 -2.21
C ASN A 64 12.97 1.92 -0.90
N GLU A 65 12.56 3.07 -0.33
CA GLU A 65 13.09 3.53 0.96
C GLU A 65 12.59 2.64 2.12
N CYS A 66 11.36 2.17 2.08
CA CYS A 66 10.87 1.18 3.05
C CYS A 66 11.72 -0.11 3.02
N HIS A 67 12.04 -0.62 1.84
CA HIS A 67 12.93 -1.77 1.70
C HIS A 67 14.35 -1.47 2.18
N ASN A 68 14.87 -0.25 1.99
CA ASN A 68 16.18 0.15 2.50
C ASN A 68 16.22 0.13 4.03
N ILE A 69 15.19 0.68 4.68
CA ILE A 69 15.06 0.66 6.15
C ILE A 69 14.99 -0.77 6.66
N GLY A 70 14.13 -1.61 6.08
CA GLY A 70 14.01 -3.02 6.46
C GLY A 70 15.33 -3.80 6.32
N ARG A 71 16.10 -3.53 5.25
CA ARG A 71 17.43 -4.16 5.06
C ARG A 71 18.46 -3.68 6.07
N ARG A 72 18.48 -2.39 6.41
CA ARG A 72 19.40 -1.84 7.43
C ARG A 72 19.12 -2.48 8.79
N LYS A 73 17.86 -2.62 9.18
CA LYS A 73 17.47 -3.29 10.43
C LYS A 73 17.97 -4.73 10.52
N LYS A 74 17.75 -5.52 9.48
CA LYS A 74 18.21 -6.92 9.43
C LYS A 74 19.71 -7.08 9.55
N ARG A 75 20.50 -6.05 9.24
CA ARG A 75 21.97 -6.05 9.33
C ARG A 75 22.48 -5.65 10.71
N LEU A 76 21.72 -4.83 11.44
CA LEU A 76 22.25 -4.15 12.62
C LEU A 76 22.15 -4.92 13.92
N ILE A 77 21.29 -5.92 14.09
CA ILE A 77 21.25 -6.89 15.20
C ILE A 77 19.95 -7.72 15.05
N PRO A 78 19.88 -9.02 15.45
CA PRO A 78 18.61 -9.73 15.61
C PRO A 78 17.91 -9.24 16.89
N VAL A 79 17.43 -8.01 16.87
CA VAL A 79 16.49 -7.51 17.88
C VAL A 79 15.11 -7.98 17.45
N ALA A 80 14.30 -8.42 18.41
CA ALA A 80 12.90 -8.71 18.18
C ALA A 80 12.26 -7.54 17.41
N GLU A 81 11.58 -7.83 16.30
CA GLU A 81 10.89 -6.79 15.55
C GLU A 81 9.94 -6.05 16.49
N PRO A 82 9.94 -4.71 16.49
CA PRO A 82 9.03 -3.95 17.34
C PRO A 82 7.59 -4.35 17.02
N GLU A 83 6.76 -4.37 18.05
CA GLU A 83 5.33 -4.52 17.86
C GLU A 83 4.80 -3.42 16.92
N ARG A 84 3.87 -3.78 16.07
CA ARG A 84 3.32 -2.84 15.11
C ARG A 84 2.50 -1.78 15.86
N GLU A 85 2.91 -0.53 15.75
CA GLU A 85 2.13 0.56 16.31
C GLU A 85 0.71 0.58 15.71
N PRO A 86 -0.33 0.79 16.52
CA PRO A 86 -1.69 0.84 16.01
C PRO A 86 -1.84 1.99 15.01
N ALA A 87 -2.58 1.75 13.94
CA ALA A 87 -3.05 2.82 13.07
C ALA A 87 -4.09 3.67 13.84
N PRO A 88 -4.23 4.97 13.56
CA PRO A 88 -5.39 5.72 14.01
C PRO A 88 -6.63 4.92 13.58
N GLU A 89 -7.58 4.75 14.50
CA GLU A 89 -8.71 3.80 14.40
C GLU A 89 -9.22 3.65 12.96
N PRO A 90 -9.10 2.47 12.36
CA PRO A 90 -9.64 2.24 11.03
C PRO A 90 -11.17 2.31 11.10
N ALA A 91 -11.78 2.91 10.09
CA ALA A 91 -13.24 2.98 9.99
C ALA A 91 -13.91 1.58 9.99
N LEU A 92 -13.14 0.52 9.71
CA LEU A 92 -13.54 -0.88 9.68
C LEU A 92 -12.40 -1.73 10.24
N PRO A 93 -12.34 -1.96 11.57
CA PRO A 93 -11.29 -2.76 12.21
C PRO A 93 -11.16 -4.17 11.63
N GLU A 94 -12.28 -4.86 11.39
CA GLU A 94 -12.29 -6.22 10.86
C GLU A 94 -11.67 -6.31 9.47
N LEU A 95 -11.86 -5.28 8.64
CA LEU A 95 -11.22 -5.21 7.31
C LEU A 95 -9.73 -4.95 7.44
N ALA A 96 -9.31 -4.13 8.39
CA ALA A 96 -7.90 -3.87 8.65
C ALA A 96 -7.18 -5.14 9.08
N ASP A 97 -7.75 -5.90 10.00
CA ASP A 97 -7.21 -7.18 10.48
C ASP A 97 -7.14 -8.21 9.35
N ALA A 98 -8.19 -8.31 8.55
CA ALA A 98 -8.23 -9.21 7.39
C ALA A 98 -7.17 -8.85 6.33
N LEU A 99 -6.94 -7.55 6.09
CA LEU A 99 -5.88 -7.08 5.20
C LEU A 99 -4.49 -7.37 5.78
N GLU A 100 -4.29 -7.21 7.09
CA GLU A 100 -3.01 -7.52 7.74
C GLU A 100 -2.68 -9.00 7.74
N ALA A 101 -3.68 -9.87 7.79
CA ALA A 101 -3.51 -11.32 7.69
C ALA A 101 -3.06 -11.78 6.29
N LEU A 102 -3.27 -10.96 5.24
CA LEU A 102 -2.79 -11.31 3.91
C LEU A 102 -1.26 -11.24 3.82
N PRO A 103 -0.62 -12.18 3.09
CA PRO A 103 0.78 -12.05 2.71
C PRO A 103 1.06 -10.72 2.01
N GLU A 104 2.21 -10.09 2.28
CA GLU A 104 2.60 -8.79 1.70
C GLU A 104 2.44 -8.75 0.18
N LYS A 105 2.85 -9.82 -0.50
CA LYS A 105 2.73 -9.95 -1.97
C LYS A 105 1.31 -9.85 -2.51
N LEU A 106 0.29 -10.11 -1.69
CA LEU A 106 -1.13 -10.00 -2.03
C LEU A 106 -1.72 -8.70 -1.48
N ARG A 107 -1.37 -8.32 -0.26
CA ARG A 107 -1.86 -7.12 0.42
C ARG A 107 -1.49 -5.84 -0.33
N LEU A 108 -0.24 -5.72 -0.78
CA LEU A 108 0.23 -4.51 -1.46
C LEU A 108 -0.49 -4.20 -2.77
N PRO A 109 -0.57 -5.12 -3.75
CA PRO A 109 -1.34 -4.86 -4.96
C PRO A 109 -2.81 -4.54 -4.65
N LEU A 110 -3.40 -5.21 -3.65
CA LEU A 110 -4.78 -4.97 -3.24
C LEU A 110 -4.96 -3.55 -2.70
N SER A 111 -4.09 -3.12 -1.77
CA SER A 111 -4.15 -1.78 -1.19
C SER A 111 -3.91 -0.70 -2.23
N LEU A 112 -2.92 -0.86 -3.11
CA LEU A 112 -2.64 0.08 -4.19
C LEU A 112 -3.83 0.23 -5.15
N HIS A 113 -4.53 -0.87 -5.44
CA HIS A 113 -5.65 -0.84 -6.37
C HIS A 113 -6.92 -0.25 -5.73
N TYR A 114 -7.35 -0.79 -4.58
CA TYR A 114 -8.65 -0.46 -3.99
C TYR A 114 -8.62 0.74 -3.04
N LEU A 115 -7.51 0.98 -2.34
CA LEU A 115 -7.41 2.10 -1.40
C LEU A 115 -6.78 3.34 -2.03
N GLU A 116 -5.81 3.15 -2.94
CA GLU A 116 -5.06 4.25 -3.53
C GLU A 116 -5.47 4.54 -4.99
N GLY A 117 -6.31 3.70 -5.59
CA GLY A 117 -6.89 3.91 -6.93
C GLY A 117 -5.90 3.75 -8.08
N PHE A 118 -4.78 3.05 -7.90
CA PHE A 118 -3.85 2.78 -8.99
C PHE A 118 -4.41 1.71 -9.95
N SER A 119 -4.21 1.92 -11.25
CA SER A 119 -4.50 0.92 -12.28
C SER A 119 -3.56 -0.28 -12.18
N VAL A 120 -3.95 -1.40 -12.80
CA VAL A 120 -3.11 -2.59 -12.87
C VAL A 120 -1.75 -2.30 -13.52
N GLU A 121 -1.74 -1.48 -14.54
CA GLU A 121 -0.54 -1.06 -15.28
C GLU A 121 0.38 -0.18 -14.42
N GLU A 122 -0.17 0.72 -13.64
CA GLU A 122 0.60 1.53 -12.69
C GLU A 122 1.19 0.66 -11.59
N ILE A 123 0.41 -0.26 -11.01
CA ILE A 123 0.86 -1.20 -9.98
C ILE A 123 1.99 -2.09 -10.51
N ALA A 124 1.87 -2.56 -11.76
CA ALA A 124 2.92 -3.34 -12.40
C ALA A 124 4.26 -2.58 -12.47
N ARG A 125 4.20 -1.29 -12.78
CA ARG A 125 5.38 -0.40 -12.81
C ARG A 125 5.89 -0.06 -11.41
N ILE A 126 4.99 0.19 -10.44
CA ILE A 126 5.34 0.45 -9.03
C ILE A 126 6.10 -0.74 -8.44
N LEU A 127 5.56 -1.94 -8.60
CA LEU A 127 6.08 -3.17 -7.99
C LEU A 127 7.12 -3.89 -8.85
N LEU A 128 7.37 -3.46 -10.09
CA LEU A 128 8.27 -4.10 -11.06
C LEU A 128 7.91 -5.57 -11.34
N ILE A 129 6.64 -5.84 -11.53
CA ILE A 129 6.11 -7.15 -11.88
C ILE A 129 5.21 -7.04 -13.12
N PRO A 130 5.03 -8.12 -13.90
CA PRO A 130 4.12 -8.10 -15.04
C PRO A 130 2.68 -7.80 -14.63
N ALA A 131 1.92 -7.10 -15.50
CA ALA A 131 0.50 -6.79 -15.27
C ALA A 131 -0.35 -8.05 -15.04
N GLY A 132 -0.02 -9.15 -15.73
CA GLY A 132 -0.65 -10.45 -15.49
C GLY A 132 -0.44 -10.98 -14.08
N THR A 133 0.75 -10.75 -13.50
CA THR A 133 1.05 -11.08 -12.11
C THR A 133 0.24 -10.21 -11.13
N VAL A 134 0.07 -8.92 -11.43
CA VAL A 134 -0.80 -8.04 -10.63
C VAL A 134 -2.23 -8.57 -10.62
N LYS A 135 -2.81 -8.87 -11.79
CA LYS A 135 -4.16 -9.43 -11.92
C LYS A 135 -4.32 -10.72 -11.13
N SER A 136 -3.36 -11.64 -11.24
CA SER A 136 -3.35 -12.90 -10.50
C SER A 136 -3.30 -12.69 -8.99
N ARG A 137 -2.44 -11.78 -8.51
CA ARG A 137 -2.34 -11.44 -7.09
C ARG A 137 -3.60 -10.78 -6.55
N LEU A 138 -4.23 -9.89 -7.31
CA LEU A 138 -5.51 -9.28 -6.95
C LEU A 138 -6.62 -10.33 -6.85
N HIS A 139 -6.65 -11.29 -7.78
CA HIS A 139 -7.62 -12.40 -7.74
C HIS A 139 -7.40 -13.28 -6.49
N GLN A 140 -6.15 -13.67 -6.21
CA GLN A 140 -5.81 -14.47 -5.03
C GLN A 140 -6.14 -13.73 -3.73
N ALA A 141 -5.83 -12.43 -3.63
CA ALA A 141 -6.13 -11.62 -2.45
C ALA A 141 -7.64 -11.56 -2.18
N ARG A 142 -8.45 -11.31 -3.22
CA ARG A 142 -9.92 -11.31 -3.09
C ARG A 142 -10.47 -12.66 -2.63
N ASN A 143 -9.94 -13.76 -3.16
CA ASN A 143 -10.37 -15.08 -2.76
C ASN A 143 -10.03 -15.38 -1.29
N GLN A 144 -8.83 -15.01 -0.83
CA GLN A 144 -8.44 -15.20 0.57
C GLN A 144 -9.30 -14.36 1.52
N LEU A 145 -9.54 -13.07 1.19
CA LEU A 145 -10.45 -12.24 1.99
C LEU A 145 -11.86 -12.81 2.05
N ARG A 146 -12.36 -13.34 0.94
CA ARG A 146 -13.70 -13.96 0.91
C ARG A 146 -13.77 -15.20 1.81
N VAL A 147 -12.76 -16.04 1.82
CA VAL A 147 -12.68 -17.23 2.68
C VAL A 147 -12.65 -16.82 4.16
N GLN A 148 -11.78 -15.89 4.52
CA GLN A 148 -11.71 -15.35 5.88
C GLN A 148 -13.04 -14.77 6.36
N TRP A 149 -13.75 -14.06 5.46
CA TRP A 149 -15.06 -13.49 5.78
C TRP A 149 -16.13 -14.54 6.00
N LEU A 150 -16.16 -15.59 5.18
CA LEU A 150 -17.12 -16.71 5.32
C LEU A 150 -16.83 -17.55 6.57
N GLU A 151 -15.58 -17.69 6.97
CA GLU A 151 -15.21 -18.38 8.22
C GLU A 151 -15.66 -17.58 9.46
N THR A 152 -15.64 -16.24 9.37
CA THR A 152 -16.12 -15.35 10.44
C THR A 152 -17.66 -15.34 10.52
N GLU A 153 -18.36 -15.48 9.39
CA GLU A 153 -19.85 -15.58 9.37
C GLU A 153 -20.39 -16.92 9.88
N GLY A 154 -19.53 -17.94 9.98
CA GLY A 154 -19.86 -19.23 10.59
C GLY A 154 -19.98 -19.18 12.12
N ASP A 155 -19.57 -18.12 12.76
CA ASP A 155 -19.81 -17.81 14.16
C ASP A 155 -21.02 -16.85 14.22
N GLU A 156 -22.18 -17.32 14.73
CA GLU A 156 -23.52 -16.75 14.63
C GLU A 156 -23.74 -15.30 15.13
N THR A 157 -22.71 -14.48 15.26
CA THR A 157 -22.79 -13.09 15.75
C THR A 157 -22.15 -12.03 14.85
N ALA A 158 -21.61 -12.39 13.70
CA ALA A 158 -20.97 -11.41 12.81
C ALA A 158 -21.99 -10.73 11.90
N SER A 159 -22.19 -9.44 12.13
CA SER A 159 -23.03 -8.54 11.31
C SER A 159 -22.62 -8.59 9.85
N ARG A 160 -23.60 -8.67 8.95
CA ARG A 160 -23.45 -8.62 7.49
C ARG A 160 -22.49 -7.54 7.03
N PRO A 161 -21.55 -7.79 6.09
CA PRO A 161 -20.67 -6.76 5.56
C PRO A 161 -21.48 -5.63 4.93
N PRO A 162 -21.08 -4.35 5.15
CA PRO A 162 -21.81 -3.19 4.65
C PRO A 162 -21.80 -3.04 3.13
N TYR A 163 -21.08 -3.89 2.42
CA TYR A 163 -20.97 -3.89 0.97
C TYR A 163 -21.76 -5.02 0.30
N GLY A 164 -23.08 -4.97 0.44
CA GLY A 164 -24.00 -5.79 -0.34
C GLY A 164 -24.09 -5.32 -1.79
N ARG A 165 -23.77 -6.20 -2.73
CA ARG A 165 -24.25 -6.16 -4.11
C ARG A 165 -23.63 -5.21 -5.16
N SER A 166 -22.35 -4.90 -5.18
CA SER A 166 -21.81 -4.25 -6.39
C SER A 166 -20.49 -4.80 -6.96
N TRP A 167 -20.16 -6.06 -6.69
CA TRP A 167 -18.96 -6.69 -7.26
C TRP A 167 -19.15 -7.23 -8.70
N LYS A 168 -20.33 -7.08 -9.30
CA LYS A 168 -20.64 -7.60 -10.65
C LYS A 168 -20.40 -6.60 -11.80
N GLY A 169 -19.54 -5.60 -11.65
CA GLY A 169 -19.44 -4.53 -12.62
C GLY A 169 -18.05 -4.15 -13.15
N ALA A 170 -16.99 -4.91 -12.85
CA ALA A 170 -15.64 -4.57 -13.32
C ALA A 170 -15.03 -5.62 -14.25
N GLU A 171 -15.86 -6.24 -15.11
CA GLU A 171 -15.37 -6.99 -16.27
C GLU A 171 -15.81 -6.28 -17.54
N LYS A 172 -14.99 -5.32 -17.98
CA LYS A 172 -14.82 -4.96 -19.41
C LYS A 172 -13.45 -4.31 -19.57
#